data_acff15dc62763a083d63d10181f63560
#
_entry.id   acff15dc62763a083d63d10181f63560
#
_cell.length_a   1.000
_cell.length_b   1.000
_cell.length_c   1.000
_cell.angle_alpha   90.00
_cell.angle_beta   90.00
_cell.angle_gamma   90.00
#
_symmetry.space_group_name_H-M   'P 1'
#
loop_
_entity.id
_entity.type
_entity.pdbx_description
1 polymer ?
#
loop_
_entity_poly.entity_id
_entity_poly.type
_entity_poly.pdbx_seq_one_letter_code
_entity_poly.pdbx_strand_id
1 'polypeptide(L)'
;MTDIVFITDIHGKFDIVYEIFNRESPDYVLIGGDVTDLGETLDGVIPFMEDIPAPTFVIPGNCDSRDILTVLEASDAISIHRKSIDLGLLTISGIGGSNATPFSTPFEHTEEDLEAITKEVAAKTGKNRWNILVTHAPPFGALDEVAPDVHVGAFPIAKIVKEFDIICCGHIHEQRGICELERRICVNPGPAYDGNYAVITLDEDEDEPKIVLKNTRDPIEVTEE
;
A
#
# COMPACT_ATOMS: atom_id res chain seq x y z
N MET A 1 -8.26 14.61 13.25
CA MET A 1 -8.62 13.89 12.01
C MET A 1 -7.41 13.89 11.09
N THR A 2 -7.06 12.77 10.52
CA THR A 2 -5.92 12.59 9.59
C THR A 2 -6.40 11.84 8.37
N ASP A 3 -6.24 12.43 7.20
CA ASP A 3 -6.64 11.84 5.92
C ASP A 3 -5.43 11.28 5.18
N ILE A 4 -5.54 10.02 4.76
CA ILE A 4 -4.48 9.28 4.07
C ILE A 4 -5.02 8.81 2.73
N VAL A 5 -4.32 9.12 1.65
CA VAL A 5 -4.58 8.51 0.35
C VAL A 5 -3.70 7.27 0.19
N PHE A 6 -4.32 6.14 -0.07
CA PHE A 6 -3.61 4.89 -0.38
C PHE A 6 -3.82 4.52 -1.84
N ILE A 7 -2.71 4.34 -2.57
CA ILE A 7 -2.62 3.91 -3.97
C ILE A 7 -1.65 2.74 -4.10
N THR A 8 -1.84 1.92 -5.12
CA THR A 8 -0.99 0.77 -5.44
C THR A 8 -1.09 0.44 -6.92
N ASP A 9 -0.15 -0.33 -7.46
CA ASP A 9 -0.20 -0.82 -8.84
C ASP A 9 -0.32 0.32 -9.85
N ILE A 10 0.70 1.21 -9.86
CA ILE A 10 0.78 2.39 -10.72
C ILE A 10 1.28 2.01 -12.12
N HIS A 11 2.24 1.06 -12.20
CA HIS A 11 2.85 0.56 -13.43
C HIS A 11 3.28 1.66 -14.40
N GLY A 12 3.93 2.72 -13.86
CA GLY A 12 4.45 3.85 -14.63
C GLY A 12 3.39 4.80 -15.21
N LYS A 13 2.10 4.65 -14.84
CA LYS A 13 1.01 5.52 -15.29
C LYS A 13 0.83 6.72 -14.36
N PHE A 14 1.88 7.50 -14.16
CA PHE A 14 1.92 8.63 -13.22
C PHE A 14 0.86 9.69 -13.49
N ASP A 15 0.52 9.94 -14.76
CA ASP A 15 -0.49 10.95 -15.14
C ASP A 15 -1.85 10.70 -14.49
N ILE A 16 -2.25 9.43 -14.35
CA ILE A 16 -3.54 9.08 -13.73
C ILE A 16 -3.50 9.36 -12.22
N VAL A 17 -2.34 9.17 -11.59
CA VAL A 17 -2.18 9.40 -10.15
C VAL A 17 -2.26 10.89 -9.82
N TYR A 18 -1.77 11.77 -10.69
CA TYR A 18 -1.92 13.22 -10.52
C TYR A 18 -3.41 13.65 -10.50
N GLU A 19 -4.29 12.95 -11.22
CA GLU A 19 -5.72 13.23 -11.16
C GLU A 19 -6.31 12.96 -9.76
N ILE A 20 -5.75 12.03 -9.00
CA ILE A 20 -6.15 11.74 -7.61
C ILE A 20 -5.87 12.97 -6.73
N PHE A 21 -4.68 13.54 -6.84
CA PHE A 21 -4.27 14.71 -6.05
C PHE A 21 -4.93 16.02 -6.48
N ASN A 22 -5.58 16.07 -7.65
CA ASN A 22 -6.49 17.16 -8.02
C ASN A 22 -7.84 17.08 -7.29
N ARG A 23 -8.14 15.93 -6.65
CA ARG A 23 -9.42 15.66 -5.98
C ARG A 23 -9.30 15.58 -4.47
N GLU A 24 -8.14 15.15 -3.99
CA GLU A 24 -7.87 14.89 -2.58
C GLU A 24 -6.72 15.76 -2.07
N SER A 25 -6.80 16.13 -0.81
CA SER A 25 -5.75 16.89 -0.12
C SER A 25 -5.34 16.13 1.14
N PRO A 26 -4.60 15.01 1.00
CA PRO A 26 -4.28 14.16 2.13
C PRO A 26 -3.18 14.75 3.03
N ASP A 27 -3.18 14.35 4.30
CA ASP A 27 -2.06 14.58 5.23
C ASP A 27 -0.87 13.68 4.91
N TYR A 28 -1.14 12.46 4.41
CA TYR A 28 -0.14 11.47 4.03
C TYR A 28 -0.56 10.68 2.79
N VAL A 29 0.43 10.21 2.04
CA VAL A 29 0.23 9.28 0.91
C VAL A 29 0.94 7.96 1.21
N LEU A 30 0.24 6.85 1.00
CA LEU A 30 0.79 5.50 1.04
C LEU A 30 0.82 4.92 -0.37
N ILE A 31 1.97 4.38 -0.78
CA ILE A 31 2.13 3.71 -2.08
C ILE A 31 2.47 2.23 -1.84
N GLY A 32 1.54 1.37 -2.24
CA GLY A 32 1.56 -0.08 -2.00
C GLY A 32 2.39 -0.90 -2.99
N GLY A 33 3.26 -0.26 -3.79
CA GLY A 33 4.15 -0.96 -4.72
C GLY A 33 3.67 -0.99 -6.16
N ASP A 34 4.43 -1.70 -7.01
CA ASP A 34 4.31 -1.73 -8.45
C ASP A 34 4.24 -0.30 -9.01
N VAL A 35 5.23 0.52 -8.59
CA VAL A 35 5.39 1.89 -9.06
C VAL A 35 5.78 1.89 -10.53
N THR A 36 6.65 0.94 -10.92
CA THR A 36 7.12 0.72 -12.30
C THR A 36 6.57 -0.60 -12.86
N ASP A 37 6.75 -0.82 -14.15
CA ASP A 37 6.44 -2.09 -14.81
C ASP A 37 7.73 -2.80 -15.19
N LEU A 38 8.03 -3.93 -14.52
CA LEU A 38 9.24 -4.75 -14.70
C LEU A 38 10.57 -3.94 -14.71
N GLY A 39 10.61 -2.84 -13.94
CA GLY A 39 11.76 -1.94 -13.90
C GLY A 39 11.84 -0.93 -15.04
N GLU A 40 10.87 -0.89 -15.94
CA GLU A 40 10.71 0.20 -16.89
C GLU A 40 10.30 1.49 -16.17
N THR A 41 10.56 2.63 -16.77
CA THR A 41 10.17 3.96 -16.24
C THR A 41 10.85 4.41 -14.94
N LEU A 42 11.94 3.76 -14.48
CA LEU A 42 12.68 4.17 -13.28
C LEU A 42 13.08 5.67 -13.31
N ASP A 43 13.44 6.20 -14.48
CA ASP A 43 13.80 7.62 -14.65
C ASP A 43 12.65 8.58 -14.30
N GLY A 44 11.40 8.12 -14.39
CA GLY A 44 10.20 8.91 -14.05
C GLY A 44 9.84 8.89 -12.57
N VAL A 45 10.43 7.99 -11.78
CA VAL A 45 10.03 7.78 -10.36
C VAL A 45 10.39 8.99 -9.49
N ILE A 46 11.61 9.54 -9.62
CA ILE A 46 12.03 10.68 -8.80
C ILE A 46 11.13 11.90 -9.07
N PRO A 47 10.95 12.38 -10.31
CA PRO A 47 10.04 13.48 -10.56
C PRO A 47 8.62 13.22 -10.08
N PHE A 48 8.11 12.00 -10.25
CA PHE A 48 6.79 11.63 -9.77
C PHE A 48 6.69 11.76 -8.25
N MET A 49 7.66 11.27 -7.48
CA MET A 49 7.63 11.35 -6.02
C MET A 49 7.76 12.80 -5.51
N GLU A 50 8.55 13.63 -6.18
CA GLU A 50 8.73 15.05 -5.85
C GLU A 50 7.46 15.89 -6.11
N ASP A 51 6.63 15.47 -7.07
CA ASP A 51 5.38 16.16 -7.44
C ASP A 51 4.19 15.78 -6.53
N ILE A 52 4.32 14.76 -5.66
CA ILE A 52 3.24 14.38 -4.75
C ILE A 52 3.09 15.45 -3.64
N PRO A 53 1.87 15.99 -3.41
CA PRO A 53 1.68 17.18 -2.57
C PRO A 53 1.72 16.93 -1.06
N ALA A 54 2.05 15.70 -0.61
CA ALA A 54 2.07 15.31 0.80
C ALA A 54 3.22 14.35 1.12
N PRO A 55 3.65 14.24 2.39
CA PRO A 55 4.63 13.24 2.80
C PRO A 55 4.21 11.84 2.37
N THR A 56 5.08 11.18 1.59
CA THR A 56 4.79 9.92 0.92
C THR A 56 5.61 8.78 1.51
N PHE A 57 4.93 7.71 1.89
CA PHE A 57 5.52 6.44 2.36
C PHE A 57 5.30 5.37 1.30
N VAL A 58 6.38 4.73 0.87
CA VAL A 58 6.35 3.84 -0.28
C VAL A 58 7.06 2.52 -0.01
N ILE A 59 6.50 1.44 -0.55
CA ILE A 59 7.15 0.14 -0.67
C ILE A 59 7.28 -0.24 -2.15
N PRO A 60 8.26 -1.08 -2.54
CA PRO A 60 8.27 -1.69 -3.86
C PRO A 60 7.18 -2.76 -3.99
N GLY A 61 6.65 -2.98 -5.18
CA GLY A 61 5.86 -4.15 -5.54
C GLY A 61 6.73 -5.24 -6.17
N ASN A 62 6.10 -6.33 -6.64
CA ASN A 62 6.84 -7.44 -7.25
C ASN A 62 7.33 -7.11 -8.67
N CYS A 63 6.65 -6.24 -9.40
CA CYS A 63 7.09 -5.80 -10.73
C CYS A 63 8.16 -4.71 -10.67
N ASP A 64 8.42 -4.12 -9.52
CA ASP A 64 9.52 -3.17 -9.37
C ASP A 64 10.87 -3.89 -9.39
N SER A 65 11.86 -3.34 -10.10
CA SER A 65 13.23 -3.84 -9.99
C SER A 65 13.81 -3.51 -8.61
N ARG A 66 14.81 -4.28 -8.14
CA ARG A 66 15.46 -4.00 -6.86
C ARG A 66 16.18 -2.64 -6.82
N ASP A 67 16.52 -2.09 -7.98
CA ASP A 67 17.15 -0.77 -8.12
C ASP A 67 16.21 0.37 -7.69
N ILE A 68 14.89 0.11 -7.66
CA ILE A 68 13.91 1.11 -7.19
C ILE A 68 14.21 1.58 -5.76
N LEU A 69 14.76 0.72 -4.90
CA LEU A 69 15.10 1.13 -3.53
C LEU A 69 16.13 2.27 -3.52
N THR A 70 17.12 2.22 -4.41
CA THR A 70 18.11 3.29 -4.56
C THR A 70 17.48 4.56 -5.14
N VAL A 71 16.55 4.40 -6.08
CA VAL A 71 15.83 5.53 -6.68
C VAL A 71 14.94 6.22 -5.65
N LEU A 72 14.22 5.45 -4.84
CA LEU A 72 13.39 5.98 -3.75
C LEU A 72 14.21 6.68 -2.67
N GLU A 73 15.41 6.17 -2.34
CA GLU A 73 16.33 6.84 -1.40
C GLU A 73 16.85 8.20 -1.92
N ALA A 74 16.84 8.41 -3.23
CA ALA A 74 17.25 9.65 -3.88
C ALA A 74 16.09 10.64 -4.11
N SER A 75 14.84 10.26 -3.78
CA SER A 75 13.63 11.08 -3.91
C SER A 75 13.18 11.65 -2.56
N ASP A 76 12.13 12.48 -2.58
CA ASP A 76 11.49 13.01 -1.38
C ASP A 76 10.58 11.97 -0.65
N ALA A 77 10.34 10.82 -1.28
CA ALA A 77 9.54 9.76 -0.68
C ALA A 77 10.33 8.96 0.38
N ILE A 78 9.63 8.50 1.40
CA ILE A 78 10.18 7.69 2.48
C ILE A 78 9.95 6.21 2.16
N SER A 79 11.01 5.50 1.74
CA SER A 79 10.93 4.04 1.60
C SER A 79 10.76 3.37 2.96
N ILE A 80 9.63 2.69 3.13
CA ILE A 80 9.28 1.97 4.36
C ILE A 80 9.45 0.44 4.24
N HIS A 81 10.00 -0.07 3.14
CA HIS A 81 10.29 -1.50 3.03
C HIS A 81 11.15 -1.98 4.20
N ARG A 82 10.66 -2.95 4.99
CA ARG A 82 11.26 -3.49 6.23
C ARG A 82 11.48 -2.46 7.34
N LYS A 83 10.67 -1.39 7.35
CA LYS A 83 10.75 -0.33 8.35
C LYS A 83 9.38 -0.09 8.97
N SER A 84 9.39 0.55 10.15
CA SER A 84 8.23 1.11 10.82
C SER A 84 8.55 2.55 11.19
N ILE A 85 7.68 3.47 10.84
CA ILE A 85 7.82 4.92 11.10
C ILE A 85 6.77 5.32 12.11
N ASP A 86 7.22 5.88 13.23
CA ASP A 86 6.37 6.40 14.29
C ASP A 86 6.06 7.88 14.02
N LEU A 87 4.78 8.21 13.87
CA LEU A 87 4.28 9.56 13.66
C LEU A 87 3.46 10.07 14.87
N GLY A 88 3.66 9.44 16.04
CA GLY A 88 2.97 9.78 17.29
C GLY A 88 1.67 9.00 17.46
N LEU A 89 0.56 9.42 16.86
CA LEU A 89 -0.72 8.71 16.93
C LEU A 89 -0.81 7.51 15.94
N LEU A 90 0.03 7.53 14.94
CA LEU A 90 0.05 6.58 13.83
C LEU A 90 1.43 5.96 13.69
N THR A 91 1.49 4.63 13.50
CA THR A 91 2.68 3.92 13.01
C THR A 91 2.38 3.37 11.63
N ILE A 92 3.29 3.60 10.68
CA ILE A 92 3.21 3.03 9.34
C ILE A 92 4.38 2.06 9.16
N SER A 93 4.07 0.81 8.84
CA SER A 93 5.04 -0.26 8.62
C SER A 93 4.93 -0.79 7.20
N GLY A 94 6.03 -1.25 6.60
CA GLY A 94 6.02 -1.64 5.20
C GLY A 94 6.73 -2.97 4.88
N ILE A 95 6.10 -3.75 4.00
CA ILE A 95 6.65 -5.00 3.43
C ILE A 95 6.44 -4.97 1.92
N GLY A 96 7.50 -4.68 1.18
CA GLY A 96 7.45 -4.64 -0.29
C GLY A 96 7.79 -5.99 -0.93
N GLY A 97 7.48 -6.11 -2.21
CA GLY A 97 7.59 -7.33 -2.99
C GLY A 97 6.44 -8.30 -2.71
N SER A 98 6.51 -9.49 -3.28
CA SER A 98 5.51 -10.55 -3.08
C SER A 98 6.16 -11.88 -2.68
N ASN A 99 5.34 -12.85 -2.26
CA ASN A 99 5.69 -14.25 -2.33
C ASN A 99 5.90 -14.68 -3.79
N ALA A 100 6.48 -15.86 -4.01
CA ALA A 100 6.74 -16.37 -5.35
C ALA A 100 5.46 -16.45 -6.19
N THR A 101 5.53 -15.92 -7.42
CA THR A 101 4.48 -15.99 -8.43
C THR A 101 4.89 -16.92 -9.57
N PRO A 102 3.96 -17.41 -10.40
CA PRO A 102 4.32 -18.20 -11.59
C PRO A 102 5.04 -17.36 -12.67
N PHE A 103 5.16 -16.05 -12.49
CA PHE A 103 5.71 -15.12 -13.48
C PHE A 103 7.18 -14.79 -13.26
N SER A 104 7.77 -15.15 -12.09
CA SER A 104 9.16 -14.88 -11.74
C SER A 104 9.49 -13.38 -11.86
N THR A 105 8.72 -12.54 -11.20
CA THR A 105 8.87 -11.10 -11.22
C THR A 105 10.10 -10.62 -10.44
N PRO A 106 10.62 -9.41 -10.69
CA PRO A 106 11.93 -8.98 -10.16
C PRO A 106 12.05 -8.93 -8.64
N PHE A 107 10.96 -8.62 -7.93
CA PHE A 107 11.00 -8.42 -6.48
C PHE A 107 10.15 -9.45 -5.72
N GLU A 108 10.46 -10.73 -5.92
CA GLU A 108 9.85 -11.81 -5.17
C GLU A 108 10.75 -12.25 -4.00
N HIS A 109 10.12 -12.79 -2.96
CA HIS A 109 10.74 -13.36 -1.78
C HIS A 109 10.47 -14.85 -1.70
N THR A 110 11.42 -15.62 -1.17
CA THR A 110 11.13 -16.97 -0.68
C THR A 110 10.20 -16.88 0.54
N GLU A 111 9.49 -17.96 0.85
CA GLU A 111 8.64 -17.97 2.04
C GLU A 111 9.47 -17.76 3.32
N GLU A 112 10.68 -18.30 3.38
CA GLU A 112 11.61 -18.13 4.51
C GLU A 112 12.05 -16.66 4.67
N ASP A 113 12.42 -16.00 3.56
CA ASP A 113 12.79 -14.58 3.58
C ASP A 113 11.59 -13.71 4.03
N LEU A 114 10.40 -13.98 3.48
CA LEU A 114 9.20 -13.24 3.83
C LEU A 114 8.81 -13.45 5.30
N GLU A 115 8.99 -14.67 5.83
CA GLU A 115 8.78 -14.95 7.26
C GLU A 115 9.76 -14.17 8.15
N ALA A 116 11.02 -14.05 7.74
CA ALA A 116 12.00 -13.25 8.45
C ALA A 116 11.65 -11.76 8.43
N ILE A 117 11.24 -11.23 7.26
CA ILE A 117 10.83 -9.84 7.08
C ILE A 117 9.59 -9.52 7.93
N THR A 118 8.56 -10.37 7.90
CA THR A 118 7.33 -10.15 8.68
C THR A 118 7.60 -10.12 10.17
N LYS A 119 8.45 -11.01 10.69
CA LYS A 119 8.87 -11.01 12.11
C LYS A 119 9.62 -9.72 12.47
N GLU A 120 10.53 -9.27 11.59
CA GLU A 120 11.28 -8.03 11.79
C GLU A 120 10.35 -6.82 11.88
N VAL A 121 9.38 -6.71 10.96
CA VAL A 121 8.43 -5.61 10.89
C VAL A 121 7.47 -5.64 12.08
N ALA A 122 6.90 -6.77 12.42
CA ALA A 122 6.01 -6.93 13.57
C ALA A 122 6.71 -6.55 14.89
N ALA A 123 7.99 -6.88 15.04
CA ALA A 123 8.76 -6.53 16.25
C ALA A 123 9.02 -5.02 16.37
N LYS A 124 8.93 -4.25 15.29
CA LYS A 124 9.13 -2.79 15.25
C LYS A 124 7.82 -2.01 15.28
N THR A 125 6.67 -2.68 15.17
CA THR A 125 5.36 -2.04 15.21
C THR A 125 5.18 -1.31 16.54
N GLY A 126 4.73 -0.06 16.48
CA GLY A 126 4.52 0.79 17.63
C GLY A 126 3.32 0.35 18.48
N LYS A 127 3.14 1.05 19.61
CA LYS A 127 1.95 0.94 20.45
C LYS A 127 1.07 2.18 20.30
N ASN A 128 1.08 2.76 19.09
CA ASN A 128 0.30 3.94 18.79
C ASN A 128 -1.18 3.57 18.66
N ARG A 129 -2.05 4.59 18.66
CA ARG A 129 -3.49 4.35 18.51
C ARG A 129 -3.82 3.61 17.21
N TRP A 130 -3.14 3.98 16.11
CA TRP A 130 -3.31 3.37 14.82
C TRP A 130 -2.01 2.77 14.31
N ASN A 131 -2.06 1.53 13.87
CA ASN A 131 -0.93 0.82 13.29
C ASN A 131 -1.33 0.32 11.91
N ILE A 132 -0.72 0.88 10.86
CA ILE A 132 -0.99 0.51 9.47
C ILE A 132 0.16 -0.34 8.95
N LEU A 133 -0.16 -1.48 8.36
CA LEU A 133 0.75 -2.28 7.56
C LEU A 133 0.48 -2.00 6.08
N VAL A 134 1.49 -1.51 5.37
CA VAL A 134 1.47 -1.43 3.91
C VAL A 134 2.24 -2.64 3.37
N THR A 135 1.58 -3.48 2.62
CA THR A 135 2.18 -4.66 1.99
C THR A 135 1.74 -4.74 0.53
N HIS A 136 2.66 -5.14 -0.37
CA HIS A 136 2.24 -5.26 -1.76
C HIS A 136 1.37 -6.51 -1.94
N ALA A 137 1.90 -7.69 -1.61
CA ALA A 137 1.10 -8.91 -1.62
C ALA A 137 0.05 -8.89 -0.51
N PRO A 138 -1.19 -9.34 -0.77
CA PRO A 138 -2.22 -9.47 0.25
C PRO A 138 -1.86 -10.58 1.26
N PRO A 139 -2.39 -10.52 2.51
CA PRO A 139 -2.32 -11.63 3.43
C PRO A 139 -3.17 -12.80 2.92
N PHE A 140 -2.71 -14.03 3.14
CA PHE A 140 -3.49 -15.22 2.77
C PHE A 140 -4.86 -15.20 3.45
N GLY A 141 -5.92 -15.39 2.64
CA GLY A 141 -7.30 -15.40 3.08
C GLY A 141 -8.00 -14.03 3.12
N ALA A 142 -7.34 -12.96 2.63
CA ALA A 142 -7.98 -11.65 2.50
C ALA A 142 -7.55 -10.95 1.21
N LEU A 143 -8.51 -10.67 0.33
CA LEU A 143 -8.31 -9.95 -0.94
C LEU A 143 -7.26 -10.61 -1.85
N ASP A 144 -7.21 -11.95 -1.84
CA ASP A 144 -6.16 -12.76 -2.47
C ASP A 144 -6.68 -13.89 -3.37
N GLU A 145 -7.98 -13.90 -3.65
CA GLU A 145 -8.62 -14.95 -4.46
C GLU A 145 -8.49 -14.62 -5.96
N VAL A 146 -7.86 -15.50 -6.73
CA VAL A 146 -7.67 -15.33 -8.19
C VAL A 146 -8.63 -16.19 -9.02
N ALA A 147 -9.27 -17.16 -8.39
CA ALA A 147 -10.35 -17.99 -8.93
C ALA A 147 -11.14 -18.57 -7.74
N PRO A 148 -12.36 -19.09 -7.92
CA PRO A 148 -13.15 -19.64 -6.83
C PRO A 148 -12.35 -20.62 -5.96
N ASP A 149 -12.21 -20.31 -4.67
CA ASP A 149 -11.45 -21.06 -3.66
C ASP A 149 -9.93 -21.18 -3.93
N VAL A 150 -9.34 -20.32 -4.82
CA VAL A 150 -7.91 -20.29 -5.11
C VAL A 150 -7.28 -19.03 -4.53
N HIS A 151 -6.66 -19.17 -3.38
CA HIS A 151 -5.98 -18.11 -2.64
C HIS A 151 -4.48 -18.12 -2.96
N VAL A 152 -3.91 -16.93 -3.21
CA VAL A 152 -2.50 -16.74 -3.58
C VAL A 152 -1.76 -15.79 -2.65
N GLY A 153 -2.41 -15.29 -1.62
CA GLY A 153 -1.84 -14.38 -0.64
C GLY A 153 -0.70 -15.00 0.18
N ALA A 154 0.03 -14.16 0.88
CA ALA A 154 1.20 -14.54 1.64
C ALA A 154 0.87 -15.04 3.06
N PHE A 155 1.14 -16.30 3.36
CA PHE A 155 0.97 -16.86 4.72
C PHE A 155 1.79 -16.13 5.79
N PRO A 156 3.06 -15.75 5.55
CA PRO A 156 3.82 -15.01 6.56
C PRO A 156 3.19 -13.67 6.92
N ILE A 157 2.56 -12.97 5.97
CA ILE A 157 1.84 -11.71 6.22
C ILE A 157 0.58 -11.98 7.06
N ALA A 158 -0.20 -13.02 6.73
CA ALA A 158 -1.40 -13.38 7.50
C ALA A 158 -1.10 -13.67 8.98
N LYS A 159 0.09 -14.20 9.30
CA LYS A 159 0.50 -14.49 10.69
C LYS A 159 0.66 -13.25 11.56
N ILE A 160 0.90 -12.09 10.96
CA ILE A 160 1.20 -10.84 11.71
C ILE A 160 0.08 -9.80 11.64
N VAL A 161 -1.00 -10.03 10.89
CA VAL A 161 -2.08 -9.03 10.70
C VAL A 161 -2.66 -8.50 12.02
N LYS A 162 -2.73 -9.34 13.05
CA LYS A 162 -3.26 -8.96 14.37
C LYS A 162 -2.44 -7.89 15.10
N GLU A 163 -1.22 -7.68 14.70
CA GLU A 163 -0.34 -6.63 15.27
C GLU A 163 -0.66 -5.23 14.70
N PHE A 164 -1.56 -5.16 13.71
CA PHE A 164 -1.95 -3.94 13.01
C PHE A 164 -3.45 -3.72 13.09
N ASP A 165 -3.91 -2.50 12.84
CA ASP A 165 -5.33 -2.15 12.80
C ASP A 165 -5.85 -2.17 11.36
N ILE A 166 -5.01 -1.72 10.42
CA ILE A 166 -5.32 -1.65 8.98
C ILE A 166 -4.19 -2.30 8.19
N ILE A 167 -4.55 -3.14 7.23
CA ILE A 167 -3.64 -3.74 6.25
C ILE A 167 -3.98 -3.18 4.86
N CYS A 168 -3.07 -2.40 4.30
CA CYS A 168 -3.16 -1.85 2.95
C CYS A 168 -2.40 -2.75 1.99
N CYS A 169 -3.05 -3.36 1.01
CA CYS A 169 -2.43 -4.27 0.05
C CYS A 169 -2.86 -3.96 -1.39
N GLY A 170 -2.17 -4.55 -2.37
CA GLY A 170 -2.45 -4.46 -3.80
C GLY A 170 -2.28 -5.81 -4.50
N HIS A 171 -1.53 -5.83 -5.63
CA HIS A 171 -1.07 -7.02 -6.33
C HIS A 171 -2.18 -7.82 -7.04
N ILE A 172 -3.26 -8.16 -6.36
CA ILE A 172 -4.38 -8.88 -6.96
C ILE A 172 -5.43 -7.84 -7.39
N HIS A 173 -5.30 -7.37 -8.63
CA HIS A 173 -6.06 -6.23 -9.18
C HIS A 173 -7.57 -6.46 -9.13
N GLU A 174 -8.01 -7.71 -9.33
CA GLU A 174 -9.42 -8.11 -9.34
C GLU A 174 -10.04 -8.10 -7.93
N GLN A 175 -9.21 -8.08 -6.88
CA GLN A 175 -9.66 -8.14 -5.49
C GLN A 175 -9.80 -6.73 -4.86
N ARG A 176 -10.17 -5.73 -5.68
CA ARG A 176 -10.53 -4.41 -5.17
C ARG A 176 -11.64 -4.53 -4.14
N GLY A 177 -11.38 -4.15 -2.89
CA GLY A 177 -12.35 -4.32 -1.83
C GLY A 177 -11.84 -3.96 -0.44
N ILE A 178 -12.73 -4.10 0.53
CA ILE A 178 -12.45 -4.01 1.96
C ILE A 178 -13.02 -5.27 2.59
N CYS A 179 -12.24 -5.95 3.42
CA CYS A 179 -12.69 -7.10 4.18
C CYS A 179 -12.04 -7.15 5.56
N GLU A 180 -12.45 -8.11 6.39
CA GLU A 180 -11.83 -8.36 7.68
C GLU A 180 -11.04 -9.67 7.67
N LEU A 181 -9.84 -9.65 8.25
CA LEU A 181 -9.05 -10.83 8.62
C LEU A 181 -8.61 -10.72 10.07
N GLU A 182 -8.90 -11.73 10.89
CA GLU A 182 -8.55 -11.72 12.33
C GLU A 182 -9.05 -10.43 13.05
N ARG A 183 -10.23 -9.92 12.65
CA ARG A 183 -10.84 -8.67 13.15
C ARG A 183 -10.01 -7.42 12.82
N ARG A 184 -9.21 -7.46 11.78
CA ARG A 184 -8.43 -6.33 11.24
C ARG A 184 -8.92 -5.99 9.86
N ILE A 185 -8.91 -4.72 9.53
CA ILE A 185 -9.41 -4.24 8.24
C ILE A 185 -8.31 -4.43 7.20
N CYS A 186 -8.63 -5.14 6.12
CA CYS A 186 -7.79 -5.27 4.94
C CYS A 186 -8.41 -4.45 3.81
N VAL A 187 -7.59 -3.67 3.12
CA VAL A 187 -8.02 -2.83 2.01
C VAL A 187 -7.12 -3.01 0.80
N ASN A 188 -7.73 -3.26 -0.35
CA ASN A 188 -7.12 -3.21 -1.67
C ASN A 188 -7.93 -2.22 -2.52
N PRO A 189 -7.38 -1.05 -2.87
CA PRO A 189 -8.10 -0.06 -3.65
C PRO A 189 -8.29 -0.47 -5.11
N GLY A 190 -7.60 -1.52 -5.58
CA GLY A 190 -7.41 -1.84 -6.98
C GLY A 190 -6.33 -0.98 -7.63
N PRO A 191 -5.97 -1.27 -8.89
CA PRO A 191 -4.83 -0.64 -9.54
C PRO A 191 -5.04 0.85 -9.78
N ALA A 192 -4.03 1.66 -9.41
CA ALA A 192 -4.05 3.10 -9.58
C ALA A 192 -4.01 3.50 -11.07
N TYR A 193 -3.42 2.67 -11.94
CA TYR A 193 -3.45 2.94 -13.39
C TYR A 193 -4.86 2.96 -13.99
N ASP A 194 -5.85 2.42 -13.29
CA ASP A 194 -7.28 2.51 -13.64
C ASP A 194 -8.00 3.67 -12.91
N GLY A 195 -7.25 4.50 -12.18
CA GLY A 195 -7.76 5.62 -11.41
C GLY A 195 -8.31 5.23 -10.02
N ASN A 196 -8.05 4.03 -9.54
CA ASN A 196 -8.51 3.56 -8.24
C ASN A 196 -7.59 4.03 -7.10
N TYR A 197 -8.20 4.33 -5.96
CA TYR A 197 -7.52 4.67 -4.72
C TYR A 197 -8.43 4.47 -3.51
N ALA A 198 -7.86 4.50 -2.31
CA ALA A 198 -8.61 4.54 -1.07
C ALA A 198 -8.30 5.83 -0.30
N VAL A 199 -9.32 6.38 0.38
CA VAL A 199 -9.15 7.41 1.40
C VAL A 199 -9.40 6.78 2.75
N ILE A 200 -8.42 6.89 3.64
CA ILE A 200 -8.48 6.40 5.01
C ILE A 200 -8.48 7.61 5.92
N THR A 201 -9.57 7.81 6.65
CA THR A 201 -9.70 8.89 7.63
C THR A 201 -9.58 8.30 9.04
N LEU A 202 -8.59 8.81 9.79
CA LEU A 202 -8.35 8.46 11.19
C LEU A 202 -8.77 9.62 12.07
N ASP A 203 -9.68 9.38 13.00
CA ASP A 203 -10.09 10.36 14.01
C ASP A 203 -9.65 9.89 15.40
N GLU A 204 -9.13 10.79 16.21
CA GLU A 204 -8.67 10.49 17.56
C GLU A 204 -9.82 10.13 18.50
N ASP A 205 -11.01 10.68 18.22
CA ASP A 205 -12.22 10.49 19.02
C ASP A 205 -13.05 9.28 18.61
N GLU A 206 -12.73 8.66 17.43
CA GLU A 206 -13.44 7.50 16.91
C GLU A 206 -12.64 6.20 17.12
N ASP A 207 -13.33 5.10 17.39
CA ASP A 207 -12.69 3.80 17.62
C ASP A 207 -12.39 3.04 16.32
N GLU A 208 -13.04 3.39 15.22
CA GLU A 208 -12.90 2.74 13.93
C GLU A 208 -12.48 3.75 12.85
N PRO A 209 -11.58 3.35 11.91
CA PRO A 209 -11.21 4.20 10.79
C PRO A 209 -12.36 4.23 9.78
N LYS A 210 -12.52 5.37 9.11
CA LYS A 210 -13.39 5.44 7.93
C LYS A 210 -12.53 5.17 6.68
N ILE A 211 -12.91 4.16 5.89
CA ILE A 211 -12.22 3.82 4.64
C ILE A 211 -13.20 3.86 3.48
N VAL A 212 -12.87 4.61 2.44
CA VAL A 212 -13.68 4.76 1.24
C VAL A 212 -12.85 4.43 0.00
N LEU A 213 -13.33 3.48 -0.80
CA LEU A 213 -12.74 3.20 -2.11
C LEU A 213 -13.33 4.16 -3.14
N LYS A 214 -12.44 4.86 -3.83
CA LYS A 214 -12.78 5.88 -4.84
C LYS A 214 -12.16 5.57 -6.20
N ASN A 215 -12.62 6.27 -7.22
CA ASN A 215 -12.02 6.26 -8.55
C ASN A 215 -12.01 7.68 -9.13
N THR A 216 -11.00 8.01 -9.93
CA THR A 216 -10.90 9.34 -10.58
C THR A 216 -12.06 9.65 -11.51
N ARG A 217 -12.83 8.64 -11.94
CA ARG A 217 -14.04 8.80 -12.78
C ARG A 217 -15.31 9.05 -11.96
N ASP A 218 -15.25 8.88 -10.63
CA ASP A 218 -16.41 9.16 -9.77
C ASP A 218 -16.79 10.66 -9.84
N PRO A 219 -18.05 11.00 -9.69
CA PRO A 219 -18.44 12.41 -9.58
C PRO A 219 -17.72 13.09 -8.42
N ILE A 220 -17.27 14.33 -8.63
CA ILE A 220 -16.73 15.15 -7.53
C ILE A 220 -17.90 15.50 -6.62
N GLU A 221 -17.86 15.07 -5.38
CA GLU A 221 -18.83 15.51 -4.37
C GLU A 221 -18.61 17.02 -4.12
N VAL A 222 -19.53 17.83 -4.62
CA VAL A 222 -19.55 19.28 -4.31
C VAL A 222 -20.19 19.41 -2.93
N THR A 223 -19.39 19.61 -1.90
CA THR A 223 -19.93 20.06 -0.61
C THR A 223 -20.44 21.49 -0.81
N GLU A 224 -21.77 21.66 -0.83
CA GLU A 224 -22.36 22.99 -0.71
C GLU A 224 -21.97 23.57 0.66
N GLU A 225 -21.21 24.67 0.66
CA GLU A 225 -20.88 25.45 1.86
C GLU A 225 -22.13 26.17 2.40
#